data_3a5231706cc5104b65328807ddd1484f
#
_entry.id   3a5231706cc5104b65328807ddd1484f
#
_cell.length_a   1.000
_cell.length_b   1.000
_cell.length_c   1.000
_cell.angle_alpha   90.00
_cell.angle_beta   90.00
_cell.angle_gamma   90.00
#
_symmetry.space_group_name_H-M   'P 1'
#
loop_
_entity.id
_entity.type
_entity.pdbx_description
1 polymer ?
#
loop_
_entity_poly.entity_id
_entity_poly.type
_entity_poly.pdbx_seq_one_letter_code
_entity_poly.pdbx_strand_id
1 'polypeptide(L)'
;QIPRREQELFLKVLSTLGPAYSLHTPEAIFTALKRGDATVNGKEKRSPFYMLLPMNIQPKVMIGCNLLEFPEKSPESKVISIDQETYNEAVNAICSASRITVKTGGGAANIDGKVLEEFLELTDAAYVHGPQVPGIYPYSKERNMSVGGSKGSICGNYAMNECDLIIALGARGVCQWDCSGTAFRKAKKMININCDYDDLGQYNNSVRIQGDAQEVLIKLNELLRGRNLNSDPEWIKGCVQKKEEWEAYKKLRYDQPVLEDPKRKKKILTEPAAIKIACDFAAEHECIKIFDAGDVQANGFQIVTDEKPGYTISDSGSSYMGFAVSSTLAFAIAGNKDYPMAFTGDGSFMMNPQILIDAVQHGLKGMILLFDNRRMGAITSLQNAQYSIEYKTDDQVVVDYVQMAEAVQRVKGFYSG
;
A
#
# COMPACT_ATOMS: atom_id res chain seq x y z
N GLN A 1 -13.10 20.21 28.62
CA GLN A 1 -14.43 19.79 29.09
C GLN A 1 -14.33 18.34 29.55
N ILE A 2 -14.55 18.11 30.82
CA ILE A 2 -14.45 16.77 31.38
C ILE A 2 -15.74 16.03 31.08
N PRO A 3 -15.70 14.86 30.43
CA PRO A 3 -16.88 14.03 30.31
C PRO A 3 -17.41 13.74 31.72
N ARG A 4 -18.69 13.82 31.93
CA ARG A 4 -19.36 13.48 33.19
C ARG A 4 -19.31 11.97 33.54
N ARG A 5 -18.37 11.23 32.93
CA ARG A 5 -18.21 9.78 33.03
C ARG A 5 -16.78 9.43 33.45
N GLU A 6 -16.37 8.19 33.31
CA GLU A 6 -15.06 7.71 33.69
C GLU A 6 -13.91 8.54 33.10
N GLN A 7 -12.96 8.92 33.91
CA GLN A 7 -11.82 9.76 33.49
C GLN A 7 -10.97 9.13 32.40
N GLU A 8 -10.81 7.82 32.41
CA GLU A 8 -9.98 7.08 31.45
C GLU A 8 -10.76 6.55 30.24
N LEU A 9 -11.96 7.08 29.98
CA LEU A 9 -12.77 6.61 28.87
C LEU A 9 -12.04 6.71 27.51
N PHE A 10 -11.33 7.80 27.27
CA PHE A 10 -10.54 7.97 26.03
C PHE A 10 -9.39 6.96 25.94
N LEU A 11 -8.72 6.66 27.04
CA LEU A 11 -7.67 5.64 27.07
C LEU A 11 -8.25 4.26 26.71
N LYS A 12 -9.42 3.92 27.26
CA LYS A 12 -10.11 2.67 26.95
C LYS A 12 -10.49 2.57 25.46
N VAL A 13 -11.00 3.64 24.86
CA VAL A 13 -11.32 3.68 23.44
C VAL A 13 -10.06 3.52 22.59
N LEU A 14 -8.99 4.27 22.89
CA LEU A 14 -7.75 4.20 22.12
C LEU A 14 -7.06 2.84 22.27
N SER A 15 -7.17 2.20 23.43
CA SER A 15 -6.57 0.87 23.67
C SER A 15 -7.20 -0.25 22.83
N THR A 16 -8.35 -0.01 22.23
CA THR A 16 -8.96 -0.94 21.25
C THR A 16 -8.30 -0.85 19.87
N LEU A 17 -7.61 0.25 19.58
CA LEU A 17 -6.95 0.51 18.31
C LEU A 17 -5.45 0.19 18.33
N GLY A 18 -4.85 0.14 19.53
CA GLY A 18 -3.43 -0.15 19.72
C GLY A 18 -2.98 0.11 21.17
N PRO A 19 -1.71 -0.18 21.51
CA PRO A 19 -1.18 0.11 22.82
C PRO A 19 -1.38 1.58 23.20
N ALA A 20 -1.91 1.82 24.40
CA ALA A 20 -2.21 3.14 24.90
C ALA A 20 -1.61 3.35 26.30
N TYR A 21 -1.15 4.56 26.60
CA TYR A 21 -0.50 4.92 27.85
C TYR A 21 -0.96 6.31 28.31
N SER A 22 -1.37 6.42 29.58
CA SER A 22 -1.73 7.70 30.19
C SER A 22 -0.58 8.22 31.07
N LEU A 23 -0.18 9.48 30.88
CA LEU A 23 0.82 10.11 31.72
C LEU A 23 0.17 10.56 33.04
N HIS A 24 0.49 9.90 34.15
CA HIS A 24 0.02 10.29 35.49
C HIS A 24 1.00 11.23 36.19
N THR A 25 2.25 11.25 35.77
CA THR A 25 3.28 12.22 36.19
C THR A 25 4.07 12.73 35.00
N PRO A 26 4.70 13.91 35.05
CA PRO A 26 5.53 14.41 33.96
C PRO A 26 6.67 13.46 33.59
N GLU A 27 7.32 12.86 34.56
CA GLU A 27 8.48 11.97 34.39
C GLU A 27 8.12 10.66 33.67
N ALA A 28 6.83 10.27 33.68
CA ALA A 28 6.35 9.09 32.97
C ALA A 28 6.51 9.21 31.44
N ILE A 29 6.82 10.42 30.91
CA ILE A 29 7.07 10.66 29.48
C ILE A 29 8.18 9.77 28.92
N PHE A 30 9.26 9.54 29.68
CA PHE A 30 10.38 8.70 29.23
C PHE A 30 9.96 7.24 29.03
N THR A 31 9.15 6.73 29.98
CA THR A 31 8.59 5.37 29.82
C THR A 31 7.63 5.28 28.66
N ALA A 32 6.79 6.32 28.46
CA ALA A 32 5.85 6.37 27.34
C ALA A 32 6.59 6.42 26.00
N LEU A 33 7.67 7.21 25.88
CA LEU A 33 8.49 7.27 24.68
C LEU A 33 9.18 5.94 24.37
N LYS A 34 9.76 5.26 25.37
CA LYS A 34 10.34 3.91 25.18
C LYS A 34 9.31 2.90 24.68
N ARG A 35 8.13 2.89 25.30
CA ARG A 35 7.03 2.00 24.88
C ARG A 35 6.53 2.37 23.47
N GLY A 36 6.41 3.66 23.18
CA GLY A 36 6.01 4.16 21.88
C GLY A 36 7.00 3.74 20.79
N ASP A 37 8.29 3.94 21.03
CA ASP A 37 9.34 3.54 20.08
C ASP A 37 9.33 2.02 19.83
N ALA A 38 9.26 1.20 20.90
CA ALA A 38 9.17 -0.25 20.78
C ALA A 38 7.92 -0.71 20.02
N THR A 39 6.79 0.00 20.17
CA THR A 39 5.53 -0.33 19.49
C THR A 39 5.56 0.06 18.01
N VAL A 40 6.01 1.29 17.70
CA VAL A 40 5.97 1.85 16.34
C VAL A 40 7.08 1.27 15.48
N ASN A 41 8.27 1.03 16.07
CA ASN A 41 9.46 0.54 15.37
C ASN A 41 9.73 -0.96 15.59
N GLY A 42 8.87 -1.65 16.33
CA GLY A 42 8.95 -3.09 16.55
C GLY A 42 9.00 -3.85 15.23
N LYS A 43 9.79 -4.92 15.17
CA LYS A 43 9.96 -5.69 13.92
C LYS A 43 8.90 -6.79 13.75
N GLU A 44 8.38 -7.33 14.85
CA GLU A 44 7.36 -8.37 14.80
C GLU A 44 6.00 -7.81 14.41
N LYS A 45 5.55 -6.82 15.17
CA LYS A 45 4.24 -6.20 14.98
C LYS A 45 4.32 -4.70 15.19
N ARG A 46 4.21 -3.95 14.12
CA ARG A 46 4.12 -2.48 14.18
C ARG A 46 2.67 -2.08 14.38
N SER A 47 2.44 -1.17 15.31
CA SER A 47 1.12 -0.60 15.51
C SER A 47 1.22 0.87 15.94
N PRO A 48 0.13 1.66 15.82
CA PRO A 48 0.09 2.98 16.41
C PRO A 48 0.22 2.88 17.93
N PHE A 49 0.85 3.88 18.53
CA PHE A 49 0.94 4.05 19.97
C PHE A 49 0.21 5.31 20.40
N TYR A 50 -0.69 5.20 21.34
CA TYR A 50 -1.51 6.30 21.81
C TYR A 50 -1.02 6.80 23.18
N MET A 51 -0.70 8.10 23.26
CA MET A 51 -0.29 8.74 24.49
C MET A 51 -1.34 9.75 24.93
N LEU A 52 -1.95 9.52 26.09
CA LEU A 52 -2.87 10.45 26.71
C LEU A 52 -2.11 11.42 27.63
N LEU A 53 -2.25 12.71 27.36
CA LEU A 53 -1.64 13.80 28.11
C LEU A 53 -2.74 14.53 28.92
N PRO A 54 -3.00 14.14 30.18
CA PRO A 54 -4.03 14.80 30.98
C PRO A 54 -3.72 16.28 31.20
N MET A 55 -4.74 17.13 31.12
CA MET A 55 -4.60 18.60 31.23
C MET A 55 -3.92 19.04 32.53
N ASN A 56 -4.11 18.33 33.63
CA ASN A 56 -3.47 18.62 34.93
C ASN A 56 -1.99 18.22 34.98
N ILE A 57 -1.51 17.44 34.04
CA ILE A 57 -0.10 17.02 33.92
C ILE A 57 0.67 17.97 33.00
N GLN A 58 0.06 18.42 31.91
CA GLN A 58 0.72 19.26 30.90
C GLN A 58 1.43 20.50 31.47
N PRO A 59 0.86 21.28 32.42
CA PRO A 59 1.52 22.46 32.97
C PRO A 59 2.52 22.16 34.10
N LYS A 60 2.70 20.89 34.49
CA LYS A 60 3.64 20.57 35.59
C LYS A 60 5.08 20.70 35.14
N VAL A 61 5.90 21.25 36.01
CA VAL A 61 7.34 21.36 35.80
C VAL A 61 7.99 20.02 36.06
N MET A 62 8.84 19.61 35.14
CA MET A 62 9.71 18.43 35.30
C MET A 62 10.99 18.86 36.07
N ILE A 63 11.24 18.25 37.18
CA ILE A 63 12.42 18.55 38.00
C ILE A 63 13.50 17.49 37.70
N GLY A 64 14.74 17.93 37.45
CA GLY A 64 15.86 17.03 37.20
C GLY A 64 15.79 16.30 35.86
N CYS A 65 15.05 16.84 34.90
CA CYS A 65 14.92 16.27 33.57
C CYS A 65 15.81 17.02 32.57
N ASN A 66 16.59 16.28 31.82
CA ASN A 66 17.30 16.80 30.65
C ASN A 66 16.55 16.38 29.38
N LEU A 67 15.88 17.31 28.71
CA LEU A 67 15.13 17.04 27.49
C LEU A 67 16.04 16.65 26.30
N LEU A 68 17.35 16.82 26.43
CA LEU A 68 18.33 16.36 25.44
C LEU A 68 18.71 14.88 25.63
N GLU A 69 18.36 14.29 26.76
CA GLU A 69 18.58 12.88 27.07
C GLU A 69 17.33 12.07 26.75
N PHE A 70 17.02 11.94 25.46
CA PHE A 70 15.93 11.07 25.02
C PHE A 70 16.25 9.59 25.37
N PRO A 71 15.22 8.77 25.59
CA PRO A 71 15.42 7.33 25.71
C PRO A 71 16.16 6.79 24.49
N GLU A 72 17.07 5.85 24.72
CA GLU A 72 17.71 5.11 23.62
C GLU A 72 16.65 4.48 22.74
N LYS A 73 16.89 4.51 21.43
CA LYS A 73 16.04 3.81 20.45
C LYS A 73 16.04 2.32 20.74
N SER A 74 14.89 1.70 20.50
CA SER A 74 14.81 0.24 20.55
C SER A 74 15.81 -0.37 19.57
N PRO A 75 16.56 -1.42 19.99
CA PRO A 75 17.54 -2.04 19.10
C PRO A 75 16.86 -2.59 17.85
N GLU A 76 17.53 -2.45 16.72
CA GLU A 76 17.09 -3.10 15.49
C GLU A 76 17.35 -4.60 15.59
N SER A 77 16.31 -5.35 15.94
CA SER A 77 16.35 -6.82 15.91
C SER A 77 15.65 -7.35 14.67
N LYS A 78 16.17 -8.42 14.08
CA LYS A 78 15.51 -9.16 13.02
C LYS A 78 14.79 -10.36 13.61
N VAL A 79 13.58 -10.64 13.13
CA VAL A 79 12.90 -11.89 13.45
C VAL A 79 13.49 -12.97 12.55
N ILE A 80 14.22 -13.91 13.14
CA ILE A 80 14.88 -14.99 12.39
C ILE A 80 14.24 -16.31 12.81
N SER A 81 13.65 -17.02 11.83
CA SER A 81 13.18 -18.39 12.06
C SER A 81 14.37 -19.34 12.13
N ILE A 82 14.41 -20.16 13.18
CA ILE A 82 15.42 -21.20 13.39
C ILE A 82 14.87 -22.62 13.17
N ASP A 83 13.59 -22.75 12.86
CA ASP A 83 12.92 -24.04 12.69
C ASP A 83 13.28 -24.69 11.35
N GLN A 84 14.26 -25.58 11.40
CA GLN A 84 14.75 -26.28 10.22
C GLN A 84 13.69 -27.23 9.60
N GLU A 85 12.78 -27.77 10.38
CA GLU A 85 11.73 -28.65 9.89
C GLU A 85 10.74 -27.90 9.01
N THR A 86 10.32 -26.72 9.45
CA THR A 86 9.48 -25.82 8.65
C THR A 86 10.15 -25.38 7.36
N TYR A 87 11.46 -25.10 7.37
CA TYR A 87 12.20 -24.82 6.13
C TYR A 87 12.25 -26.02 5.18
N ASN A 88 12.46 -27.22 5.70
CA ASN A 88 12.46 -28.43 4.89
C ASN A 88 11.08 -28.70 4.27
N GLU A 89 10.00 -28.46 5.03
CA GLU A 89 8.63 -28.54 4.51
C GLU A 89 8.39 -27.51 3.38
N ALA A 90 8.85 -26.28 3.55
CA ALA A 90 8.75 -25.24 2.51
C ALA A 90 9.52 -25.65 1.24
N VAL A 91 10.78 -26.10 1.37
CA VAL A 91 11.59 -26.57 0.23
C VAL A 91 10.92 -27.73 -0.48
N ASN A 92 10.40 -28.71 0.25
CA ASN A 92 9.69 -29.84 -0.34
C ASN A 92 8.42 -29.41 -1.09
N ALA A 93 7.67 -28.44 -0.53
CA ALA A 93 6.50 -27.87 -1.20
C ALA A 93 6.88 -27.15 -2.50
N ILE A 94 7.97 -26.37 -2.49
CA ILE A 94 8.50 -25.67 -3.67
C ILE A 94 8.94 -26.67 -4.73
N CYS A 95 9.76 -27.67 -4.36
CA CYS A 95 10.28 -28.66 -5.31
C CYS A 95 9.18 -29.53 -5.94
N SER A 96 8.06 -29.74 -5.26
CA SER A 96 6.94 -30.57 -5.74
C SER A 96 5.88 -29.78 -6.52
N ALA A 97 5.84 -28.46 -6.38
CA ALA A 97 4.90 -27.62 -7.09
C ALA A 97 5.28 -27.46 -8.57
N SER A 98 4.28 -27.29 -9.43
CA SER A 98 4.51 -27.10 -10.87
C SER A 98 4.30 -25.66 -11.34
N ARG A 99 3.46 -24.89 -10.64
CA ARG A 99 3.12 -23.49 -10.98
C ARG A 99 3.20 -22.65 -9.73
N ILE A 100 4.31 -21.96 -9.56
CA ILE A 100 4.56 -21.16 -8.36
C ILE A 100 4.29 -19.68 -8.63
N THR A 101 3.61 -19.02 -7.72
CA THR A 101 3.50 -17.57 -7.67
C THR A 101 4.01 -17.04 -6.35
N VAL A 102 4.93 -16.08 -6.42
CA VAL A 102 5.38 -15.29 -5.26
C VAL A 102 4.59 -13.99 -5.23
N LYS A 103 3.97 -13.69 -4.10
CA LYS A 103 3.24 -12.44 -3.91
C LYS A 103 3.72 -11.67 -2.70
N THR A 104 4.15 -10.41 -2.92
CA THR A 104 4.64 -9.52 -1.87
C THR A 104 3.55 -8.62 -1.32
N GLY A 105 3.52 -8.43 -0.01
CA GLY A 105 2.75 -7.40 0.68
C GLY A 105 3.64 -6.31 1.26
N GLY A 106 3.06 -5.35 1.99
CA GLY A 106 3.77 -4.20 2.57
C GLY A 106 4.95 -4.56 3.48
N GLY A 107 4.90 -5.71 4.16
CA GLY A 107 6.00 -6.21 4.99
C GLY A 107 7.25 -6.62 4.20
N ALA A 108 7.14 -6.75 2.87
CA ALA A 108 8.25 -7.05 1.97
C ALA A 108 8.94 -5.80 1.40
N ALA A 109 8.55 -4.59 1.80
CA ALA A 109 9.02 -3.33 1.20
C ALA A 109 10.54 -3.13 1.23
N ASN A 110 11.23 -3.75 2.17
CA ASN A 110 12.67 -3.62 2.37
C ASN A 110 13.48 -4.82 1.85
N ILE A 111 12.89 -5.73 1.09
CA ILE A 111 13.63 -6.86 0.50
C ILE A 111 14.60 -6.32 -0.56
N ASP A 112 15.84 -6.81 -0.53
CA ASP A 112 16.79 -6.58 -1.61
C ASP A 112 16.27 -7.25 -2.89
N GLY A 113 16.12 -6.45 -3.96
CA GLY A 113 15.64 -6.94 -5.24
C GLY A 113 16.45 -8.11 -5.81
N LYS A 114 17.77 -8.19 -5.52
CA LYS A 114 18.63 -9.31 -5.96
C LYS A 114 18.31 -10.60 -5.22
N VAL A 115 18.02 -10.52 -3.93
CA VAL A 115 17.61 -11.70 -3.13
C VAL A 115 16.29 -12.23 -3.63
N LEU A 116 15.36 -11.34 -3.93
CA LEU A 116 14.06 -11.72 -4.51
C LEU A 116 14.23 -12.28 -5.93
N GLU A 117 15.05 -11.67 -6.77
CA GLU A 117 15.31 -12.13 -8.14
C GLU A 117 15.90 -13.55 -8.14
N GLU A 118 16.93 -13.82 -7.32
CA GLU A 118 17.49 -15.15 -7.15
C GLU A 118 16.43 -16.17 -6.71
N PHE A 119 15.56 -15.78 -5.77
CA PHE A 119 14.48 -16.65 -5.30
C PHE A 119 13.49 -16.99 -6.42
N LEU A 120 13.10 -16.01 -7.23
CA LEU A 120 12.20 -16.21 -8.36
C LEU A 120 12.80 -17.11 -9.44
N GLU A 121 14.11 -17.00 -9.67
CA GLU A 121 14.84 -17.88 -10.60
C GLU A 121 14.95 -19.31 -10.06
N LEU A 122 15.35 -19.46 -8.79
CA LEU A 122 15.49 -20.76 -8.14
C LEU A 122 14.17 -21.52 -8.00
N THR A 123 13.03 -20.82 -8.00
CA THR A 123 11.70 -21.42 -7.85
C THR A 123 10.90 -21.49 -9.15
N ASP A 124 11.44 -20.92 -10.24
CA ASP A 124 10.71 -20.72 -11.51
C ASP A 124 9.34 -20.08 -11.33
N ALA A 125 9.25 -19.12 -10.42
CA ALA A 125 8.00 -18.52 -10.00
C ALA A 125 7.61 -17.27 -10.83
N ALA A 126 6.31 -17.06 -11.03
CA ALA A 126 5.77 -15.77 -11.41
C ALA A 126 5.72 -14.83 -10.20
N TYR A 127 5.89 -13.53 -10.41
CA TYR A 127 5.87 -12.52 -9.37
C TYR A 127 4.65 -11.61 -9.48
N VAL A 128 3.99 -11.40 -8.34
CA VAL A 128 2.85 -10.49 -8.20
C VAL A 128 3.10 -9.60 -7.00
N HIS A 129 2.90 -8.30 -7.14
CA HIS A 129 3.03 -7.40 -6.00
C HIS A 129 1.69 -6.96 -5.44
N GLY A 130 1.67 -6.63 -4.15
CA GLY A 130 0.62 -5.85 -3.54
C GLY A 130 0.74 -4.36 -3.90
N PRO A 131 -0.32 -3.57 -3.68
CA PRO A 131 -0.35 -2.16 -4.09
C PRO A 131 0.68 -1.26 -3.38
N GLN A 132 1.22 -1.68 -2.25
CA GLN A 132 2.19 -0.90 -1.45
C GLN A 132 3.64 -1.09 -1.88
N VAL A 133 3.93 -2.03 -2.76
CA VAL A 133 5.30 -2.48 -3.04
C VAL A 133 5.59 -2.65 -4.53
N PRO A 134 5.09 -1.79 -5.43
CA PRO A 134 5.53 -1.82 -6.82
C PRO A 134 7.03 -1.45 -6.91
N GLY A 135 7.71 -2.02 -7.89
CA GLY A 135 9.12 -1.72 -8.16
C GLY A 135 10.16 -2.45 -7.31
N ILE A 136 9.78 -3.25 -6.29
CA ILE A 136 10.74 -4.13 -5.58
C ILE A 136 11.36 -5.12 -6.55
N TYR A 137 10.56 -5.66 -7.44
CA TYR A 137 11.01 -6.38 -8.62
C TYR A 137 10.56 -5.58 -9.85
N PRO A 138 11.48 -5.12 -10.71
CA PRO A 138 11.16 -4.17 -11.78
C PRO A 138 10.03 -4.64 -12.68
N TYR A 139 9.18 -3.72 -13.11
CA TYR A 139 8.04 -4.04 -13.98
C TYR A 139 8.44 -4.63 -15.32
N SER A 140 9.57 -4.18 -15.87
CA SER A 140 10.13 -4.66 -17.15
C SER A 140 10.55 -6.12 -17.13
N LYS A 141 10.79 -6.69 -15.95
CA LYS A 141 11.20 -8.09 -15.82
C LYS A 141 10.09 -9.04 -16.28
N GLU A 142 10.50 -10.10 -16.96
CA GLU A 142 9.61 -11.08 -17.57
C GLU A 142 8.63 -11.72 -16.56
N ARG A 143 9.11 -12.06 -15.37
CA ARG A 143 8.34 -12.73 -14.32
C ARG A 143 7.38 -11.80 -13.58
N ASN A 144 7.47 -10.48 -13.77
CA ASN A 144 6.61 -9.51 -13.09
C ASN A 144 5.23 -9.44 -13.75
N MET A 145 4.21 -9.91 -13.04
CA MET A 145 2.81 -9.92 -13.48
C MET A 145 2.01 -8.73 -12.90
N SER A 146 2.69 -7.65 -12.47
CA SER A 146 2.04 -6.46 -11.95
C SER A 146 1.28 -6.72 -10.63
N VAL A 147 0.35 -5.84 -10.30
CA VAL A 147 -0.46 -5.90 -9.09
C VAL A 147 -1.52 -7.00 -9.15
N GLY A 148 -1.72 -7.70 -8.05
CA GLY A 148 -2.79 -8.69 -7.93
C GLY A 148 -3.68 -8.43 -6.71
N GLY A 149 -4.92 -8.88 -6.77
CA GLY A 149 -5.93 -8.71 -5.72
C GLY A 149 -7.22 -8.11 -6.26
N SER A 150 -8.07 -7.56 -5.40
CA SER A 150 -9.39 -7.01 -5.81
C SER A 150 -9.29 -5.81 -6.75
N LYS A 151 -8.19 -5.05 -6.69
CA LYS A 151 -7.84 -3.98 -7.62
C LYS A 151 -6.68 -4.38 -8.54
N GLY A 152 -6.56 -5.69 -8.81
CA GLY A 152 -5.44 -6.26 -9.53
C GLY A 152 -5.58 -6.21 -11.04
N SER A 153 -4.45 -6.38 -11.73
CA SER A 153 -4.35 -6.55 -13.17
C SER A 153 -4.85 -7.92 -13.62
N ILE A 154 -5.19 -8.06 -14.89
CA ILE A 154 -5.59 -9.37 -15.48
C ILE A 154 -4.46 -10.39 -15.32
N CYS A 155 -3.22 -10.01 -15.63
CA CYS A 155 -2.06 -10.90 -15.53
C CYS A 155 -1.70 -11.26 -14.07
N GLY A 156 -1.76 -10.29 -13.14
CA GLY A 156 -1.54 -10.56 -11.73
C GLY A 156 -2.57 -11.51 -11.13
N ASN A 157 -3.84 -11.28 -11.45
CA ASN A 157 -4.91 -12.15 -11.00
C ASN A 157 -4.91 -13.52 -11.68
N TYR A 158 -4.46 -13.61 -12.94
CA TYR A 158 -4.23 -14.89 -13.60
C TYR A 158 -3.15 -15.69 -12.85
N ALA A 159 -1.98 -15.10 -12.62
CA ALA A 159 -0.90 -15.78 -11.91
C ALA A 159 -1.32 -16.26 -10.52
N MET A 160 -2.09 -15.44 -9.78
CA MET A 160 -2.60 -15.80 -8.45
C MET A 160 -3.59 -16.97 -8.46
N ASN A 161 -4.43 -17.08 -9.50
CA ASN A 161 -5.53 -18.07 -9.53
C ASN A 161 -5.15 -19.37 -10.22
N GLU A 162 -4.13 -19.36 -11.09
CA GLU A 162 -3.71 -20.52 -11.87
C GLU A 162 -2.52 -21.26 -11.25
N CYS A 163 -1.84 -20.69 -10.23
CA CYS A 163 -0.77 -21.36 -9.51
C CYS A 163 -1.30 -22.52 -8.64
N ASP A 164 -0.47 -23.52 -8.41
CA ASP A 164 -0.72 -24.62 -7.46
C ASP A 164 -0.02 -24.40 -6.11
N LEU A 165 0.97 -23.50 -6.05
CA LEU A 165 1.62 -23.02 -4.84
C LEU A 165 1.70 -21.50 -4.84
N ILE A 166 1.19 -20.87 -3.78
CA ILE A 166 1.37 -19.44 -3.52
C ILE A 166 2.36 -19.22 -2.38
N ILE A 167 3.34 -18.33 -2.58
CA ILE A 167 4.31 -17.92 -1.57
C ILE A 167 4.00 -16.47 -1.20
N ALA A 168 3.50 -16.27 0.01
CA ALA A 168 3.12 -14.97 0.56
C ALA A 168 4.29 -14.38 1.34
N LEU A 169 4.75 -13.18 0.97
CA LEU A 169 5.85 -12.47 1.62
C LEU A 169 5.35 -11.19 2.29
N GLY A 170 5.36 -11.14 3.61
CA GLY A 170 5.03 -9.94 4.39
C GLY A 170 3.64 -9.38 4.08
N ALA A 171 2.65 -10.26 3.95
CA ALA A 171 1.30 -9.89 3.57
C ALA A 171 0.29 -10.19 4.67
N ARG A 172 -0.76 -9.38 4.75
CA ARG A 172 -1.96 -9.63 5.53
C ARG A 172 -3.10 -10.05 4.62
N GLY A 173 -3.95 -10.97 5.06
CA GLY A 173 -5.12 -11.43 4.31
C GLY A 173 -6.25 -10.38 4.32
N VAL A 174 -6.09 -9.34 3.54
CA VAL A 174 -7.10 -8.29 3.33
C VAL A 174 -7.66 -8.34 1.91
N CYS A 175 -8.82 -7.72 1.66
CA CYS A 175 -9.51 -7.84 0.37
C CYS A 175 -8.64 -7.45 -0.85
N GLN A 176 -7.71 -6.50 -0.72
CA GLN A 176 -6.78 -6.13 -1.77
C GLN A 176 -5.71 -7.19 -2.03
N TRP A 177 -5.53 -8.12 -1.09
CA TRP A 177 -4.58 -9.21 -1.21
C TRP A 177 -5.20 -10.46 -1.85
N ASP A 178 -6.34 -10.91 -1.32
CA ASP A 178 -6.94 -12.22 -1.62
C ASP A 178 -8.35 -12.14 -2.25
N CYS A 179 -8.74 -10.97 -2.72
CA CYS A 179 -10.08 -10.73 -3.30
C CYS A 179 -11.20 -11.15 -2.32
N SER A 180 -11.07 -10.77 -1.04
CA SER A 180 -12.02 -11.14 0.02
C SER A 180 -12.18 -12.66 0.19
N GLY A 181 -11.06 -13.39 0.14
CA GLY A 181 -11.01 -14.85 0.31
C GLY A 181 -11.41 -15.65 -0.93
N THR A 182 -11.55 -15.01 -2.10
CA THR A 182 -11.94 -15.70 -3.34
C THR A 182 -10.79 -15.98 -4.30
N ALA A 183 -9.58 -15.49 -3.98
CA ALA A 183 -8.37 -15.73 -4.77
C ALA A 183 -7.75 -17.11 -4.50
N PHE A 184 -6.66 -17.39 -5.22
CA PHE A 184 -5.85 -18.61 -5.08
C PHE A 184 -6.62 -19.90 -5.35
N ARG A 185 -7.53 -19.88 -6.32
CA ARG A 185 -8.52 -20.94 -6.57
C ARG A 185 -7.90 -22.31 -6.84
N LYS A 186 -6.73 -22.39 -7.47
CA LYS A 186 -6.05 -23.63 -7.81
C LYS A 186 -4.89 -23.95 -6.88
N ALA A 187 -4.54 -23.05 -5.97
CA ALA A 187 -3.48 -23.26 -5.01
C ALA A 187 -3.82 -24.42 -4.06
N LYS A 188 -2.97 -25.44 -4.06
CA LYS A 188 -3.11 -26.61 -3.19
C LYS A 188 -2.45 -26.38 -1.84
N LYS A 189 -1.46 -25.51 -1.80
CA LYS A 189 -0.70 -25.17 -0.60
C LYS A 189 -0.25 -23.70 -0.65
N MET A 190 -0.03 -23.13 0.53
CA MET A 190 0.55 -21.80 0.70
C MET A 190 1.81 -21.89 1.56
N ILE A 191 2.84 -21.10 1.24
CA ILE A 191 3.93 -20.78 2.16
C ILE A 191 3.70 -19.34 2.59
N ASN A 192 3.47 -19.12 3.89
CA ASN A 192 3.24 -17.80 4.46
C ASN A 192 4.45 -17.38 5.29
N ILE A 193 5.12 -16.30 4.88
CA ILE A 193 6.32 -15.75 5.51
C ILE A 193 5.96 -14.36 6.05
N ASN A 194 5.97 -14.23 7.38
CA ASN A 194 5.61 -12.98 8.05
C ASN A 194 6.32 -12.85 9.40
N CYS A 195 6.65 -11.63 9.79
CA CYS A 195 7.12 -11.33 11.16
C CYS A 195 5.98 -11.44 12.18
N ASP A 196 4.76 -11.00 11.81
CA ASP A 196 3.58 -11.02 12.68
C ASP A 196 2.99 -12.43 12.74
N TYR A 197 3.01 -13.01 13.94
CA TYR A 197 2.48 -14.36 14.19
C TYR A 197 0.96 -14.46 13.91
N ASP A 198 0.21 -13.41 14.18
CA ASP A 198 -1.24 -13.41 13.96
C ASP A 198 -1.57 -13.54 12.46
N ASP A 199 -0.77 -12.89 11.61
CA ASP A 199 -0.96 -12.94 10.15
C ASP A 199 -0.54 -14.29 9.54
N LEU A 200 0.29 -15.09 10.21
CA LEU A 200 0.67 -16.42 9.75
C LEU A 200 -0.49 -17.42 9.76
N GLY A 201 -1.42 -17.24 10.68
CA GLY A 201 -2.53 -18.16 10.92
C GLY A 201 -3.73 -18.02 9.95
N GLN A 202 -3.74 -17.05 9.05
CA GLN A 202 -4.92 -16.68 8.26
C GLN A 202 -5.39 -17.74 7.25
N TYR A 203 -4.48 -18.57 6.75
CA TYR A 203 -4.80 -19.54 5.71
C TYR A 203 -4.63 -20.97 6.19
N ASN A 204 -5.58 -21.82 5.82
CA ASN A 204 -5.48 -23.26 6.04
C ASN A 204 -4.46 -23.88 5.06
N ASN A 205 -3.95 -25.07 5.39
CA ASN A 205 -3.00 -25.81 4.57
C ASN A 205 -1.76 -24.97 4.16
N SER A 206 -1.18 -24.27 5.15
CA SER A 206 -0.05 -23.38 4.95
C SER A 206 1.18 -23.84 5.73
N VAL A 207 2.35 -23.75 5.08
CA VAL A 207 3.64 -23.73 5.78
C VAL A 207 3.86 -22.33 6.32
N ARG A 208 4.10 -22.20 7.60
CA ARG A 208 4.15 -20.91 8.32
C ARG A 208 5.57 -20.64 8.79
N ILE A 209 6.23 -19.67 8.19
CA ILE A 209 7.59 -19.28 8.58
C ILE A 209 7.52 -17.90 9.22
N GLN A 210 7.67 -17.86 10.55
CA GLN A 210 7.77 -16.59 11.25
C GLN A 210 9.18 -16.03 11.08
N GLY A 211 9.30 -14.89 10.40
CA GLY A 211 10.60 -14.27 10.18
C GLY A 211 10.55 -13.04 9.28
N ASP A 212 11.65 -12.30 9.30
CA ASP A 212 11.88 -11.23 8.33
C ASP A 212 11.94 -11.82 6.92
N ALA A 213 11.17 -11.23 6.00
CA ALA A 213 11.01 -11.80 4.66
C ALA A 213 12.34 -11.93 3.91
N GLN A 214 13.26 -10.96 4.06
CA GLN A 214 14.57 -11.04 3.42
C GLN A 214 15.43 -12.16 4.01
N GLU A 215 15.50 -12.28 5.33
CA GLU A 215 16.31 -13.31 5.99
C GLU A 215 15.80 -14.72 5.66
N VAL A 216 14.48 -14.88 5.62
CA VAL A 216 13.86 -16.16 5.22
C VAL A 216 14.16 -16.47 3.74
N LEU A 217 14.09 -15.49 2.84
CA LEU A 217 14.43 -15.71 1.43
C LEU A 217 15.92 -16.10 1.25
N ILE A 218 16.83 -15.42 1.95
CA ILE A 218 18.26 -15.78 1.92
C ILE A 218 18.44 -17.25 2.31
N LYS A 219 17.79 -17.68 3.38
CA LYS A 219 17.87 -19.07 3.84
C LYS A 219 17.24 -20.06 2.87
N LEU A 220 16.10 -19.72 2.30
CA LEU A 220 15.45 -20.56 1.28
C LEU A 220 16.30 -20.64 0.01
N ASN A 221 16.93 -19.54 -0.44
CA ASN A 221 17.85 -19.55 -1.58
C ASN A 221 19.01 -20.53 -1.35
N GLU A 222 19.63 -20.48 -0.16
CA GLU A 222 20.70 -21.44 0.20
C GLU A 222 20.23 -22.91 0.09
N LEU A 223 19.03 -23.21 0.58
CA LEU A 223 18.47 -24.56 0.63
C LEU A 223 17.99 -25.05 -0.74
N LEU A 224 17.61 -24.13 -1.63
CA LEU A 224 17.09 -24.45 -2.97
C LEU A 224 18.20 -24.63 -4.03
N ARG A 225 19.38 -24.05 -3.82
CA ARG A 225 20.49 -24.20 -4.77
C ARG A 225 20.79 -25.66 -5.05
N GLY A 226 20.78 -26.03 -6.34
CA GLY A 226 21.01 -27.39 -6.79
C GLY A 226 19.85 -28.37 -6.58
N ARG A 227 18.68 -27.92 -6.15
CA ARG A 227 17.47 -28.73 -6.08
C ARG A 227 16.80 -28.86 -7.44
N ASN A 228 16.20 -30.00 -7.70
CA ASN A 228 15.36 -30.21 -8.88
C ASN A 228 13.94 -29.75 -8.59
N LEU A 229 13.37 -28.98 -9.52
CA LEU A 229 11.98 -28.54 -9.48
C LEU A 229 11.09 -29.40 -10.37
N ASN A 230 9.84 -29.54 -9.99
CA ASN A 230 8.79 -30.12 -10.83
C ASN A 230 8.04 -29.00 -11.61
N SER A 231 8.80 -28.04 -12.17
CA SER A 231 8.26 -26.86 -12.85
C SER A 231 7.54 -27.22 -14.14
N ASP A 232 6.38 -26.60 -14.36
CA ASP A 232 5.66 -26.64 -15.65
C ASP A 232 6.36 -25.67 -16.64
N PRO A 233 7.01 -26.17 -17.72
CA PRO A 233 7.77 -25.33 -18.64
C PRO A 233 6.93 -24.28 -19.39
N GLU A 234 5.62 -24.43 -19.37
CA GLU A 234 4.69 -23.48 -20.03
C GLU A 234 4.16 -22.43 -19.03
N TRP A 235 4.50 -22.56 -17.73
CA TRP A 235 3.92 -21.66 -16.71
C TRP A 235 4.29 -20.19 -16.93
N ILE A 236 5.58 -19.88 -16.97
CA ILE A 236 6.03 -18.48 -17.16
C ILE A 236 5.61 -17.96 -18.53
N LYS A 237 5.70 -18.74 -19.59
CA LYS A 237 5.23 -18.35 -20.94
C LYS A 237 3.74 -17.98 -20.92
N GLY A 238 2.90 -18.77 -20.25
CA GLY A 238 1.48 -18.48 -20.10
C GLY A 238 1.21 -17.18 -19.32
N CYS A 239 2.01 -16.93 -18.27
CA CYS A 239 1.94 -15.67 -17.52
C CYS A 239 2.37 -14.47 -18.37
N VAL A 240 3.45 -14.58 -19.15
CA VAL A 240 3.92 -13.54 -20.09
C VAL A 240 2.86 -13.24 -21.14
N GLN A 241 2.26 -14.26 -21.73
CA GLN A 241 1.16 -14.05 -22.68
C GLN A 241 0.00 -13.26 -22.05
N LYS A 242 -0.35 -13.55 -20.80
CA LYS A 242 -1.38 -12.77 -20.06
C LYS A 242 -0.95 -11.33 -19.78
N LYS A 243 0.34 -11.09 -19.57
CA LYS A 243 0.88 -9.73 -19.44
C LYS A 243 0.78 -8.97 -20.77
N GLU A 244 1.10 -9.61 -21.89
CA GLU A 244 0.95 -9.02 -23.23
C GLU A 244 -0.51 -8.69 -23.55
N GLU A 245 -1.45 -9.60 -23.25
CA GLU A 245 -2.90 -9.35 -23.38
C GLU A 245 -3.34 -8.14 -22.54
N TRP A 246 -2.81 -8.02 -21.32
CA TRP A 246 -3.09 -6.90 -20.43
C TRP A 246 -2.53 -5.58 -20.98
N GLU A 247 -1.29 -5.57 -21.46
CA GLU A 247 -0.70 -4.38 -22.10
C GLU A 247 -1.49 -3.95 -23.35
N ALA A 248 -1.88 -4.89 -24.18
CA ALA A 248 -2.71 -4.60 -25.34
C ALA A 248 -4.07 -4.00 -24.95
N TYR A 249 -4.70 -4.54 -23.89
CA TYR A 249 -5.96 -3.99 -23.35
C TYR A 249 -5.80 -2.57 -22.82
N LYS A 250 -4.75 -2.29 -22.06
CA LYS A 250 -4.44 -0.94 -21.58
C LYS A 250 -4.22 0.02 -22.75
N LYS A 251 -3.46 -0.41 -23.77
CA LYS A 251 -3.18 0.39 -24.96
C LYS A 251 -4.44 0.85 -25.67
N LEU A 252 -5.46 0.00 -25.81
CA LEU A 252 -6.75 0.41 -26.37
C LEU A 252 -7.39 1.59 -25.63
N ARG A 253 -7.22 1.66 -24.30
CA ARG A 253 -7.73 2.77 -23.47
C ARG A 253 -6.90 4.04 -23.66
N TYR A 254 -5.60 3.89 -23.82
CA TYR A 254 -4.69 5.03 -24.03
C TYR A 254 -4.76 5.61 -25.44
N ASP A 255 -5.01 4.77 -26.45
CA ASP A 255 -5.19 5.21 -27.85
C ASP A 255 -6.52 5.95 -28.05
N GLN A 256 -7.49 5.78 -27.16
CA GLN A 256 -8.77 6.49 -27.12
C GLN A 256 -8.95 7.25 -25.81
N PRO A 257 -8.14 8.28 -25.55
CA PRO A 257 -8.09 8.95 -24.25
C PRO A 257 -9.35 9.76 -23.94
N VAL A 258 -10.12 10.14 -24.97
CA VAL A 258 -11.29 11.00 -24.84
C VAL A 258 -12.55 10.23 -25.22
N LEU A 259 -13.54 10.27 -24.35
CA LEU A 259 -14.87 9.70 -24.59
C LEU A 259 -15.93 10.78 -24.45
N GLU A 260 -17.10 10.55 -25.08
CA GLU A 260 -18.28 11.39 -24.87
C GLU A 260 -19.02 10.94 -23.61
N ASP A 261 -19.20 11.85 -22.66
CA ASP A 261 -20.05 11.61 -21.50
C ASP A 261 -21.52 11.77 -21.89
N PRO A 262 -22.33 10.69 -21.91
CA PRO A 262 -23.72 10.74 -22.34
C PRO A 262 -24.61 11.57 -21.42
N LYS A 263 -24.26 11.71 -20.14
CA LYS A 263 -25.01 12.53 -19.16
C LYS A 263 -24.73 14.03 -19.35
N ARG A 264 -23.46 14.39 -19.55
CA ARG A 264 -23.02 15.79 -19.64
C ARG A 264 -22.94 16.31 -21.06
N LYS A 265 -23.06 15.45 -22.06
CA LYS A 265 -22.92 15.75 -23.50
C LYS A 265 -21.64 16.53 -23.82
N LYS A 266 -20.54 16.11 -23.20
CA LYS A 266 -19.20 16.68 -23.37
C LYS A 266 -18.20 15.58 -23.66
N LYS A 267 -17.17 15.94 -24.42
CA LYS A 267 -15.97 15.10 -24.52
C LYS A 267 -15.16 15.26 -23.25
N ILE A 268 -14.79 14.16 -22.64
CA ILE A 268 -14.02 14.10 -21.40
C ILE A 268 -12.79 13.22 -21.58
N LEU A 269 -11.70 13.63 -20.95
CA LEU A 269 -10.52 12.78 -20.80
C LEU A 269 -10.86 11.64 -19.84
N THR A 270 -10.56 10.41 -20.20
CA THR A 270 -10.82 9.26 -19.34
C THR A 270 -9.78 9.21 -18.20
N GLU A 271 -10.21 8.82 -17.01
CA GLU A 271 -9.34 8.72 -15.84
C GLU A 271 -8.10 7.82 -16.07
N PRO A 272 -8.21 6.62 -16.67
CA PRO A 272 -7.03 5.81 -16.96
C PRO A 272 -6.02 6.48 -17.89
N ALA A 273 -6.48 7.21 -18.91
CA ALA A 273 -5.60 7.93 -19.83
C ALA A 273 -4.90 9.11 -19.12
N ALA A 274 -5.64 9.86 -18.31
CA ALA A 274 -5.08 10.97 -17.52
C ALA A 274 -4.04 10.48 -16.52
N ILE A 275 -4.34 9.39 -15.79
CA ILE A 275 -3.40 8.77 -14.86
C ILE A 275 -2.15 8.28 -15.59
N LYS A 276 -2.30 7.65 -16.77
CA LYS A 276 -1.15 7.17 -17.58
C LYS A 276 -0.22 8.32 -17.97
N ILE A 277 -0.78 9.40 -18.52
CA ILE A 277 0.00 10.58 -18.90
C ILE A 277 0.78 11.14 -17.70
N ALA A 278 0.11 11.25 -16.55
CA ALA A 278 0.74 11.76 -15.34
C ALA A 278 1.77 10.79 -14.75
N CYS A 279 1.57 9.48 -14.86
CA CYS A 279 2.55 8.48 -14.45
C CYS A 279 3.79 8.48 -15.35
N ASP A 280 3.63 8.69 -16.68
CA ASP A 280 4.75 8.81 -17.59
C ASP A 280 5.60 10.04 -17.27
N PHE A 281 4.94 11.18 -17.04
CA PHE A 281 5.61 12.39 -16.57
C PHE A 281 6.35 12.16 -15.25
N ALA A 282 5.70 11.49 -14.29
CA ALA A 282 6.32 11.20 -13.00
C ALA A 282 7.56 10.29 -13.15
N ALA A 283 7.52 9.32 -14.06
CA ALA A 283 8.65 8.44 -14.32
C ALA A 283 9.83 9.19 -14.98
N GLU A 284 9.54 10.07 -15.96
CA GLU A 284 10.54 10.89 -16.65
C GLU A 284 11.24 11.88 -15.70
N HIS A 285 10.51 12.43 -14.74
CA HIS A 285 10.99 13.45 -13.80
C HIS A 285 11.30 12.92 -12.40
N GLU A 286 11.31 11.62 -12.21
CA GLU A 286 11.56 10.95 -10.92
C GLU A 286 10.66 11.46 -9.76
N CYS A 287 9.39 11.77 -10.07
CA CYS A 287 8.42 12.21 -9.07
C CYS A 287 7.83 11.03 -8.29
N ILE A 288 7.44 11.30 -7.04
CA ILE A 288 6.78 10.30 -6.20
C ILE A 288 5.27 10.38 -6.41
N LYS A 289 4.67 9.30 -6.89
CA LYS A 289 3.22 9.17 -7.08
C LYS A 289 2.54 8.78 -5.78
N ILE A 290 1.50 9.52 -5.38
CA ILE A 290 0.71 9.23 -4.18
C ILE A 290 -0.74 9.09 -4.61
N PHE A 291 -1.32 7.89 -4.45
CA PHE A 291 -2.70 7.61 -4.87
C PHE A 291 -3.68 7.67 -3.70
N ASP A 292 -4.75 8.44 -3.90
CA ASP A 292 -5.87 8.55 -2.97
C ASP A 292 -6.86 7.37 -3.16
N ALA A 293 -7.81 7.25 -2.25
CA ALA A 293 -8.84 6.22 -2.26
C ALA A 293 -9.75 6.25 -3.51
N GLY A 294 -10.45 5.17 -3.76
CA GLY A 294 -11.46 5.05 -4.80
C GLY A 294 -10.93 4.56 -6.15
N ASP A 295 -11.54 5.03 -7.24
CA ASP A 295 -11.21 4.61 -8.60
C ASP A 295 -9.82 5.08 -9.01
N VAL A 296 -9.39 6.26 -8.59
CA VAL A 296 -8.04 6.79 -8.79
C VAL A 296 -6.97 5.82 -8.28
N GLN A 297 -7.18 5.24 -7.09
CA GLN A 297 -6.30 4.23 -6.54
C GLN A 297 -6.32 2.93 -7.35
N ALA A 298 -7.52 2.45 -7.70
CA ALA A 298 -7.68 1.21 -8.43
C ALA A 298 -7.05 1.27 -9.83
N ASN A 299 -7.27 2.35 -10.55
CA ASN A 299 -6.65 2.60 -11.85
C ASN A 299 -5.14 2.82 -11.71
N GLY A 300 -4.71 3.60 -10.71
CA GLY A 300 -3.30 3.88 -10.43
C GLY A 300 -2.50 2.59 -10.23
N PHE A 301 -2.96 1.68 -9.40
CA PHE A 301 -2.27 0.41 -9.15
C PHE A 301 -2.07 -0.44 -10.41
N GLN A 302 -3.03 -0.41 -11.33
CA GLN A 302 -3.00 -1.17 -12.57
C GLN A 302 -2.14 -0.50 -13.67
N ILE A 303 -1.95 0.81 -13.58
CA ILE A 303 -1.24 1.62 -14.57
C ILE A 303 0.24 1.77 -14.23
N VAL A 304 0.58 1.81 -12.94
CA VAL A 304 1.96 1.98 -12.46
C VAL A 304 2.88 0.87 -12.99
N THR A 305 4.03 1.28 -13.52
CA THR A 305 5.07 0.41 -14.08
C THR A 305 6.43 0.75 -13.45
N ASP A 306 6.50 0.74 -12.12
CA ASP A 306 7.70 1.15 -11.39
C ASP A 306 8.86 0.15 -11.59
N GLU A 307 10.04 0.70 -11.89
CA GLU A 307 11.30 -0.05 -12.04
C GLU A 307 12.13 -0.07 -10.76
N LYS A 308 11.77 0.77 -9.79
CA LYS A 308 12.44 0.89 -8.49
C LYS A 308 11.40 1.05 -7.39
N PRO A 309 11.66 0.56 -6.16
CA PRO A 309 10.76 0.76 -5.03
C PRO A 309 10.71 2.22 -4.56
N GLY A 310 9.63 2.61 -3.89
CA GLY A 310 9.48 3.91 -3.27
C GLY A 310 8.91 5.02 -4.16
N TYR A 311 8.70 4.78 -5.44
CA TYR A 311 8.14 5.79 -6.38
C TYR A 311 6.61 5.83 -6.39
N THR A 312 5.96 4.90 -5.71
CA THR A 312 4.50 4.87 -5.54
C THR A 312 4.15 4.64 -4.08
N ILE A 313 3.32 5.52 -3.54
CA ILE A 313 2.82 5.49 -2.16
C ILE A 313 1.29 5.43 -2.21
N SER A 314 0.71 4.60 -1.36
CA SER A 314 -0.73 4.53 -1.21
C SER A 314 -1.13 3.96 0.15
N ASP A 315 -2.29 4.35 0.65
CA ASP A 315 -2.96 3.64 1.74
C ASP A 315 -3.81 2.52 1.15
N SER A 316 -3.30 1.31 1.22
CA SER A 316 -3.99 0.12 0.74
C SER A 316 -4.51 -0.73 1.88
N GLY A 317 -5.55 -0.51 2.41
CA GLY A 317 -6.16 -1.27 3.49
C GLY A 317 -7.43 -0.57 3.90
N SER A 318 -7.28 0.51 4.63
CA SER A 318 -8.39 1.37 5.04
C SER A 318 -8.87 2.27 3.91
N SER A 319 -8.01 2.62 2.96
CA SER A 319 -8.31 3.49 1.80
C SER A 319 -8.92 4.82 2.22
N TYR A 320 -8.18 5.60 3.00
CA TYR A 320 -8.62 6.91 3.47
C TYR A 320 -8.77 7.91 2.33
N MET A 321 -9.94 8.49 2.21
CA MET A 321 -10.16 9.66 1.35
C MET A 321 -9.38 10.86 1.91
N GLY A 322 -8.61 11.54 1.05
CA GLY A 322 -7.71 12.64 1.44
C GLY A 322 -6.31 12.21 1.86
N PHE A 323 -6.00 10.91 1.79
CA PHE A 323 -4.66 10.38 2.10
C PHE A 323 -3.58 11.01 1.21
N ALA A 324 -3.79 11.03 -0.12
CA ALA A 324 -2.76 11.47 -1.05
C ALA A 324 -2.40 12.95 -0.83
N VAL A 325 -3.39 13.81 -0.76
CA VAL A 325 -3.15 15.26 -0.60
C VAL A 325 -2.50 15.56 0.76
N SER A 326 -2.96 14.92 1.82
CA SER A 326 -2.39 15.10 3.17
C SER A 326 -0.95 14.60 3.25
N SER A 327 -0.65 13.47 2.59
CA SER A 327 0.68 12.87 2.59
C SER A 327 1.75 13.73 1.90
N THR A 328 1.37 14.62 0.97
CA THR A 328 2.33 15.53 0.34
C THR A 328 3.03 16.44 1.35
N LEU A 329 2.32 16.84 2.44
CA LEU A 329 2.88 17.67 3.48
C LEU A 329 4.06 17.03 4.21
N ALA A 330 4.07 15.69 4.30
CA ALA A 330 5.17 14.96 4.92
C ALA A 330 6.51 15.23 4.24
N PHE A 331 6.54 15.46 2.92
CA PHE A 331 7.75 15.78 2.18
C PHE A 331 8.34 17.12 2.63
N ALA A 332 7.51 18.14 2.81
CA ALA A 332 7.97 19.43 3.30
C ALA A 332 8.46 19.36 4.75
N ILE A 333 7.71 18.70 5.62
CA ILE A 333 8.04 18.57 7.06
C ILE A 333 9.32 17.75 7.26
N ALA A 334 9.49 16.67 6.50
CA ALA A 334 10.69 15.83 6.56
C ALA A 334 11.91 16.43 5.84
N GLY A 335 11.75 17.58 5.17
CA GLY A 335 12.81 18.17 4.34
C GLY A 335 13.21 17.29 3.15
N ASN A 336 12.30 16.41 2.70
CA ASN A 336 12.52 15.58 1.53
C ASN A 336 12.50 16.46 0.27
N LYS A 337 13.46 16.24 -0.64
CA LYS A 337 13.62 17.02 -1.88
C LYS A 337 12.86 16.41 -3.07
N ASP A 338 12.35 15.19 -2.93
CA ASP A 338 11.56 14.54 -3.97
C ASP A 338 10.27 15.33 -4.23
N TYR A 339 9.80 15.29 -5.47
CA TYR A 339 8.60 16.01 -5.88
C TYR A 339 7.37 15.10 -5.76
N PRO A 340 6.47 15.32 -4.77
CA PRO A 340 5.26 14.53 -4.64
C PRO A 340 4.19 14.96 -5.64
N MET A 341 3.55 13.99 -6.26
CA MET A 341 2.39 14.13 -7.13
C MET A 341 1.22 13.36 -6.51
N ALA A 342 0.25 14.08 -5.95
CA ALA A 342 -0.96 13.50 -5.38
C ALA A 342 -2.02 13.30 -6.48
N PHE A 343 -2.48 12.07 -6.63
CA PHE A 343 -3.58 11.69 -7.51
C PHE A 343 -4.83 11.51 -6.64
N THR A 344 -5.82 12.38 -6.79
CA THR A 344 -6.98 12.43 -5.90
C THR A 344 -8.28 12.68 -6.66
N GLY A 345 -9.37 12.05 -6.23
CA GLY A 345 -10.72 12.41 -6.70
C GLY A 345 -11.24 13.67 -5.99
N ASP A 346 -12.25 14.28 -6.58
CA ASP A 346 -12.95 15.47 -6.03
C ASP A 346 -13.44 15.24 -4.59
N GLY A 347 -14.12 14.13 -4.34
CA GLY A 347 -14.57 13.78 -2.98
C GLY A 347 -13.45 13.57 -1.99
N SER A 348 -12.34 12.93 -2.42
CA SER A 348 -11.16 12.72 -1.57
C SER A 348 -10.44 14.02 -1.26
N PHE A 349 -10.30 14.92 -2.25
CA PHE A 349 -9.71 16.24 -2.05
C PHE A 349 -10.48 17.05 -1.00
N MET A 350 -11.80 16.98 -1.06
CA MET A 350 -12.67 17.75 -0.13
C MET A 350 -12.64 17.25 1.32
N MET A 351 -11.97 16.12 1.60
CA MET A 351 -11.72 15.70 3.00
C MET A 351 -10.67 16.57 3.69
N ASN A 352 -9.72 17.16 2.92
CA ASN A 352 -8.68 18.03 3.47
C ASN A 352 -8.27 19.13 2.48
N PRO A 353 -9.19 20.02 2.07
CA PRO A 353 -8.86 21.08 1.10
C PRO A 353 -7.92 22.15 1.70
N GLN A 354 -7.82 22.23 3.03
CA GLN A 354 -6.89 23.13 3.73
C GLN A 354 -5.42 22.79 3.45
N ILE A 355 -5.13 21.64 2.86
CA ILE A 355 -3.77 21.29 2.44
C ILE A 355 -3.14 22.37 1.55
N LEU A 356 -3.93 23.10 0.79
CA LEU A 356 -3.44 24.22 -0.02
C LEU A 356 -2.79 25.31 0.83
N ILE A 357 -3.37 25.61 2.01
CA ILE A 357 -2.85 26.57 2.97
C ILE A 357 -1.60 26.00 3.64
N ASP A 358 -1.69 24.78 4.14
CA ASP A 358 -0.59 24.10 4.83
C ASP A 358 0.63 23.90 3.92
N ALA A 359 0.39 23.59 2.65
CA ALA A 359 1.45 23.45 1.64
C ALA A 359 2.25 24.76 1.48
N VAL A 360 1.56 25.90 1.39
CA VAL A 360 2.21 27.21 1.28
C VAL A 360 2.93 27.57 2.58
N GLN A 361 2.29 27.32 3.74
CA GLN A 361 2.85 27.59 5.06
C GLN A 361 4.17 26.86 5.29
N HIS A 362 4.27 25.61 4.82
CA HIS A 362 5.45 24.76 5.01
C HIS A 362 6.37 24.72 3.80
N GLY A 363 6.11 25.53 2.76
CA GLY A 363 6.97 25.61 1.57
C GLY A 363 7.01 24.34 0.73
N LEU A 364 5.92 23.56 0.72
CA LEU A 364 5.80 22.35 -0.10
C LEU A 364 5.96 22.71 -1.58
N LYS A 365 6.77 21.92 -2.27
CA LYS A 365 6.83 21.86 -3.73
C LYS A 365 6.24 20.54 -4.17
N GLY A 366 5.13 20.56 -4.87
CA GLY A 366 4.43 19.35 -5.29
C GLY A 366 3.26 19.69 -6.21
N MET A 367 2.57 18.64 -6.66
CA MET A 367 1.43 18.74 -7.55
C MET A 367 0.25 17.95 -7.00
N ILE A 368 -0.95 18.49 -7.13
CA ILE A 368 -2.20 17.79 -6.89
C ILE A 368 -2.91 17.64 -8.24
N LEU A 369 -3.13 16.41 -8.65
CA LEU A 369 -3.91 16.03 -9.81
C LEU A 369 -5.30 15.64 -9.34
N LEU A 370 -6.27 16.53 -9.54
CA LEU A 370 -7.64 16.34 -9.10
C LEU A 370 -8.51 15.84 -10.26
N PHE A 371 -9.11 14.69 -10.08
CA PHE A 371 -10.01 14.04 -11.02
C PHE A 371 -11.46 14.34 -10.61
N ASP A 372 -12.07 15.33 -11.28
CA ASP A 372 -13.43 15.79 -11.01
C ASP A 372 -14.44 15.03 -11.86
N ASN A 373 -15.02 13.98 -11.31
CA ASN A 373 -16.14 13.28 -11.92
C ASN A 373 -17.51 13.69 -11.30
N ARG A 374 -17.50 14.53 -10.25
CA ARG A 374 -18.68 14.96 -9.46
C ARG A 374 -19.51 13.77 -8.99
N ARG A 375 -18.85 12.73 -8.50
CA ARG A 375 -19.53 11.50 -8.14
C ARG A 375 -18.65 10.65 -7.22
N MET A 376 -19.29 9.94 -6.31
CA MET A 376 -18.66 8.83 -5.56
C MET A 376 -18.56 7.61 -6.47
N GLY A 377 -17.61 7.63 -7.43
CA GLY A 377 -17.54 6.69 -8.55
C GLY A 377 -17.50 5.23 -8.12
N ALA A 378 -16.62 4.88 -7.18
CA ALA A 378 -16.50 3.51 -6.65
C ALA A 378 -17.82 3.04 -6.00
N ILE A 379 -18.53 3.92 -5.27
CA ILE A 379 -19.81 3.58 -4.65
C ILE A 379 -20.89 3.40 -5.71
N THR A 380 -20.95 4.26 -6.72
CA THR A 380 -21.86 4.13 -7.86
C THR A 380 -21.68 2.77 -8.55
N SER A 381 -20.44 2.37 -8.79
CA SER A 381 -20.12 1.08 -9.42
C SER A 381 -20.59 -0.10 -8.58
N LEU A 382 -20.40 -0.03 -7.26
CA LEU A 382 -20.89 -1.06 -6.33
C LEU A 382 -22.42 -1.13 -6.29
N GLN A 383 -23.11 0.02 -6.23
CA GLN A 383 -24.58 0.06 -6.27
C GLN A 383 -25.13 -0.55 -7.56
N ASN A 384 -24.53 -0.18 -8.70
CA ASN A 384 -24.92 -0.76 -9.98
C ASN A 384 -24.68 -2.26 -10.06
N ALA A 385 -23.53 -2.74 -9.56
CA ALA A 385 -23.20 -4.17 -9.58
C ALA A 385 -24.13 -5.00 -8.69
N GLN A 386 -24.57 -4.46 -7.55
CA GLN A 386 -25.37 -5.20 -6.56
C GLN A 386 -26.88 -5.00 -6.75
N TYR A 387 -27.28 -3.81 -7.13
CA TYR A 387 -28.70 -3.41 -7.10
C TYR A 387 -29.24 -2.88 -8.42
N SER A 388 -28.37 -2.70 -9.43
CA SER A 388 -28.71 -2.11 -10.74
C SER A 388 -29.35 -0.72 -10.64
N ILE A 389 -29.04 0.04 -9.59
CA ILE A 389 -29.51 1.40 -9.35
C ILE A 389 -28.37 2.30 -8.86
N GLU A 390 -28.51 3.59 -9.12
CA GLU A 390 -27.66 4.64 -8.55
C GLU A 390 -28.50 5.48 -7.56
N TYR A 391 -28.00 5.68 -6.35
CA TYR A 391 -28.72 6.45 -5.35
C TYR A 391 -27.79 7.43 -4.61
N LYS A 392 -28.02 8.70 -4.83
CA LYS A 392 -27.33 9.83 -4.15
C LYS A 392 -25.80 9.73 -4.14
N THR A 393 -25.23 9.33 -5.25
CA THR A 393 -23.78 9.27 -5.44
C THR A 393 -23.24 10.38 -6.33
N ASP A 394 -24.12 11.20 -6.92
CA ASP A 394 -23.75 12.34 -7.77
C ASP A 394 -23.82 13.65 -6.96
N ASP A 395 -22.80 14.50 -7.12
CA ASP A 395 -22.79 15.84 -6.55
C ASP A 395 -23.64 16.80 -7.41
N GLN A 396 -24.51 17.55 -6.73
CA GLN A 396 -25.37 18.56 -7.37
C GLN A 396 -24.67 19.92 -7.48
N VAL A 397 -23.64 20.16 -6.69
CA VAL A 397 -22.90 21.40 -6.64
C VAL A 397 -21.66 21.29 -7.50
N VAL A 398 -21.46 22.29 -8.37
CA VAL A 398 -20.23 22.43 -9.15
C VAL A 398 -19.24 23.28 -8.37
N VAL A 399 -18.08 22.74 -8.09
CA VAL A 399 -16.99 23.46 -7.43
C VAL A 399 -15.97 23.88 -8.50
N ASP A 400 -15.59 25.15 -8.49
CA ASP A 400 -14.44 25.63 -9.26
C ASP A 400 -13.16 25.42 -8.45
N TYR A 401 -12.54 24.27 -8.65
CA TYR A 401 -11.31 23.90 -7.95
C TYR A 401 -10.10 24.76 -8.33
N VAL A 402 -10.10 25.34 -9.54
CA VAL A 402 -9.05 26.26 -9.98
C VAL A 402 -9.14 27.56 -9.18
N GLN A 403 -10.32 28.17 -9.11
CA GLN A 403 -10.52 29.36 -8.28
C GLN A 403 -10.26 29.11 -6.80
N MET A 404 -10.67 27.94 -6.30
CA MET A 404 -10.38 27.53 -4.93
C MET A 404 -8.88 27.45 -4.66
N ALA A 405 -8.12 26.88 -5.58
CA ALA A 405 -6.65 26.81 -5.47
C ALA A 405 -6.02 28.20 -5.53
N GLU A 406 -6.42 29.03 -6.47
CA GLU A 406 -5.88 30.39 -6.68
C GLU A 406 -6.29 31.38 -5.59
N ALA A 407 -7.34 31.08 -4.81
CA ALA A 407 -7.68 31.84 -3.61
C ALA A 407 -6.58 31.75 -2.53
N VAL A 408 -5.73 30.75 -2.59
CA VAL A 408 -4.56 30.62 -1.71
C VAL A 408 -3.34 31.19 -2.42
N GLN A 409 -2.72 32.22 -1.83
CA GLN A 409 -1.54 32.88 -2.38
C GLN A 409 -0.43 31.86 -2.69
N ARG A 410 0.18 31.98 -3.88
CA ARG A 410 1.25 31.11 -4.40
C ARG A 410 0.81 29.73 -4.89
N VAL A 411 -0.43 29.36 -4.76
CA VAL A 411 -0.97 28.17 -5.43
C VAL A 411 -1.40 28.56 -6.84
N LYS A 412 -1.13 27.70 -7.82
CA LYS A 412 -1.60 27.88 -9.20
C LYS A 412 -2.53 26.74 -9.54
N GLY A 413 -3.68 27.08 -10.07
CA GLY A 413 -4.67 26.14 -10.58
C GLY A 413 -4.67 26.11 -12.11
N PHE A 414 -4.81 24.91 -12.68
CA PHE A 414 -4.93 24.73 -14.12
C PHE A 414 -6.07 23.74 -14.38
N TYR A 415 -6.91 24.08 -15.35
CA TYR A 415 -7.95 23.20 -15.83
C TYR A 415 -7.47 22.47 -17.09
N SER A 416 -7.61 21.17 -17.12
CA SER A 416 -7.31 20.32 -18.27
C SER A 416 -8.49 19.38 -18.50
N GLY A 417 -9.33 19.68 -19.48
CA GLY A 417 -10.49 18.83 -19.75
C GLY A 417 -11.33 19.26 -20.90
#